data_7d3795b251c0779f03ba8d6e79198b6e
#
_entry.id   7d3795b251c0779f03ba8d6e79198b6e
#
_cell.length_a   1.000
_cell.length_b   1.000
_cell.length_c   1.000
_cell.angle_alpha   90.00
_cell.angle_beta   90.00
_cell.angle_gamma   90.00
#
_symmetry.space_group_name_H-M   'P 1'
#
loop_
_entity.id
_entity.type
_entity.pdbx_description
1 polymer ?
#
loop_
_entity_poly.entity_id
_entity_poly.type
_entity_poly.pdbx_seq_one_letter_code
_entity_poly.pdbx_strand_id
1 'polypeptide(L)'
;IRTEIIADDIKKSVLFILKKYGVKLKLNVEKATVKAEPSLLKTLLYNLIDNACKASESGKPVTLTGYVDSDRYRFCVTDSGCGIAEDDLAKITEPFYMVDKSRSRSMGGAGLGLSICNEIAKLHGSTLEIVSEVGKGTDISFTVSLADNSAESEDFEDEI
;
A
#
# COMPACT_ATOMS: atom_id res chain seq x y z
N ILE A 1 8.16 8.23 11.33
CA ILE A 1 8.54 6.81 11.31
C ILE A 1 9.46 6.52 10.14
N ARG A 2 10.46 5.66 10.33
CA ARG A 2 11.41 5.26 9.29
C ARG A 2 10.80 4.21 8.38
N THR A 3 10.98 4.36 7.08
CA THR A 3 10.36 3.52 6.05
C THR A 3 10.84 2.06 6.09
N GLU A 4 12.11 1.81 6.45
CA GLU A 4 12.63 0.46 6.60
C GLU A 4 11.97 -0.30 7.76
N ILE A 5 11.55 0.38 8.83
CA ILE A 5 10.82 -0.23 9.94
C ILE A 5 9.41 -0.63 9.49
N ILE A 6 8.73 0.25 8.75
CA ILE A 6 7.42 -0.07 8.16
C ILE A 6 7.52 -1.26 7.21
N ALA A 7 8.54 -1.31 6.36
CA ALA A 7 8.74 -2.41 5.43
C ALA A 7 8.94 -3.76 6.16
N ASP A 8 9.73 -3.78 7.22
CA ASP A 8 9.95 -4.98 8.04
C ASP A 8 8.67 -5.43 8.76
N ASP A 9 7.92 -4.51 9.32
CA ASP A 9 6.66 -4.80 9.99
C ASP A 9 5.62 -5.37 9.02
N ILE A 10 5.52 -4.79 7.83
CA ILE A 10 4.63 -5.27 6.77
C ILE A 10 5.04 -6.66 6.30
N LYS A 11 6.32 -6.90 6.06
CA LYS A 11 6.83 -8.21 5.67
C LYS A 11 6.39 -9.31 6.65
N LYS A 12 6.46 -9.05 7.95
CA LYS A 12 6.01 -9.98 8.99
C LYS A 12 4.49 -10.16 9.00
N SER A 13 3.75 -9.06 8.85
CA SER A 13 2.28 -9.05 8.94
C SER A 13 1.61 -9.80 7.80
N VAL A 14 2.21 -9.82 6.61
CA VAL A 14 1.60 -10.42 5.41
C VAL A 14 2.02 -11.87 5.15
N LEU A 15 2.87 -12.47 5.98
CA LEU A 15 3.37 -13.84 5.77
C LEU A 15 2.24 -14.85 5.58
N PHE A 16 1.18 -14.79 6.37
CA PHE A 16 0.04 -15.69 6.27
C PHE A 16 -0.69 -15.53 4.94
N ILE A 17 -0.91 -14.29 4.50
CA ILE A 17 -1.58 -13.99 3.22
C ILE A 17 -0.75 -14.51 2.04
N LEU A 18 0.56 -14.28 2.06
CA LEU A 18 1.46 -14.76 1.02
C LEU A 18 1.41 -16.28 0.86
N LYS A 19 1.40 -16.99 1.98
CA LYS A 19 1.25 -18.46 1.97
C LYS A 19 -0.12 -18.90 1.49
N LYS A 20 -1.17 -18.23 1.93
CA LYS A 20 -2.56 -18.54 1.55
C LYS A 20 -2.77 -18.47 0.04
N TYR A 21 -2.22 -17.47 -0.63
CA TYR A 21 -2.38 -17.25 -2.06
C TYR A 21 -1.22 -17.78 -2.92
N GLY A 22 -0.18 -18.32 -2.31
CA GLY A 22 1.01 -18.79 -3.02
C GLY A 22 1.76 -17.69 -3.76
N VAL A 23 1.79 -16.50 -3.21
CA VAL A 23 2.40 -15.29 -3.78
C VAL A 23 3.66 -14.93 -3.03
N LYS A 24 4.65 -14.37 -3.73
CA LYS A 24 5.89 -13.83 -3.14
C LYS A 24 5.80 -12.32 -3.06
N LEU A 25 6.34 -11.75 -1.99
CA LEU A 25 6.49 -10.31 -1.82
C LEU A 25 7.93 -9.88 -2.12
N LYS A 26 8.06 -8.91 -3.01
CA LYS A 26 9.33 -8.19 -3.24
C LYS A 26 9.24 -6.83 -2.58
N LEU A 27 10.26 -6.47 -1.81
CA LEU A 27 10.40 -5.16 -1.17
C LEU A 27 11.51 -4.37 -1.83
N ASN A 28 11.17 -3.16 -2.28
CA ASN A 28 12.11 -2.19 -2.82
C ASN A 28 11.80 -0.80 -2.24
N VAL A 29 12.18 -0.62 -0.98
CA VAL A 29 11.80 0.54 -0.16
C VAL A 29 13.06 1.36 0.14
N GLU A 30 13.11 2.56 -0.41
CA GLU A 30 14.15 3.54 -0.13
C GLU A 30 14.04 4.02 1.32
N LYS A 31 15.18 4.17 1.99
CA LYS A 31 15.23 4.64 3.38
C LYS A 31 14.90 6.13 3.46
N ALA A 32 13.94 6.46 4.28
CA ALA A 32 13.53 7.82 4.58
C ALA A 32 12.79 7.87 5.93
N THR A 33 12.56 9.06 6.44
CA THR A 33 11.68 9.28 7.58
C THR A 33 10.43 10.02 7.12
N VAL A 34 9.27 9.47 7.42
CA VAL A 34 7.98 10.01 6.99
C VAL A 34 7.10 10.40 8.17
N LYS A 35 6.22 11.39 7.94
CA LYS A 35 5.16 11.77 8.86
C LYS A 35 3.92 10.94 8.53
N ALA A 36 3.65 9.94 9.33
CA ALA A 36 2.47 9.10 9.19
C ALA A 36 2.06 8.53 10.54
N GLU A 37 0.80 8.24 10.70
CA GLU A 37 0.32 7.46 11.84
C GLU A 37 0.65 5.98 11.56
N PRO A 38 1.51 5.33 12.39
CA PRO A 38 2.05 4.01 12.07
C PRO A 38 0.99 2.93 11.86
N SER A 39 -0.04 2.89 12.71
CA SER A 39 -1.10 1.88 12.62
C SER A 39 -1.94 2.04 11.36
N LEU A 40 -2.27 3.28 11.00
CA LEU A 40 -3.02 3.58 9.78
C LEU A 40 -2.22 3.27 8.52
N LEU A 41 -0.94 3.64 8.50
CA LEU A 41 -0.06 3.34 7.37
C LEU A 41 0.10 1.83 7.17
N LYS A 42 0.30 1.08 8.24
CA LYS A 42 0.36 -0.40 8.19
C LYS A 42 -0.95 -1.01 7.70
N THR A 43 -2.09 -0.52 8.18
CA THR A 43 -3.41 -0.96 7.72
C THR A 43 -3.60 -0.72 6.24
N LEU A 44 -3.22 0.45 5.74
CA LEU A 44 -3.30 0.79 4.34
C LEU A 44 -2.44 -0.15 3.49
N LEU A 45 -1.16 -0.29 3.82
CA LEU A 45 -0.23 -1.16 3.09
C LEU A 45 -0.65 -2.65 3.14
N TYR A 46 -1.10 -3.12 4.30
CA TYR A 46 -1.61 -4.47 4.46
C TYR A 46 -2.80 -4.75 3.51
N ASN A 47 -3.77 -3.84 3.47
CA ASN A 47 -4.95 -4.00 2.62
C ASN A 47 -4.60 -3.94 1.12
N LEU A 48 -3.68 -3.06 0.72
CA LEU A 48 -3.22 -3.02 -0.67
C LEU A 48 -2.50 -4.31 -1.09
N ILE A 49 -1.68 -4.86 -0.22
CA ILE A 49 -0.97 -6.13 -0.47
C ILE A 49 -1.96 -7.31 -0.48
N ASP A 50 -2.92 -7.34 0.43
CA ASP A 50 -3.97 -8.37 0.44
C ASP A 50 -4.78 -8.36 -0.87
N ASN A 51 -5.22 -7.20 -1.32
CA ASN A 51 -5.91 -7.06 -2.62
C ASN A 51 -5.04 -7.50 -3.80
N ALA A 52 -3.76 -7.13 -3.80
CA ALA A 52 -2.82 -7.55 -4.83
C ALA A 52 -2.62 -9.06 -4.86
N CYS A 53 -2.51 -9.70 -3.70
CA CYS A 53 -2.41 -11.16 -3.58
C CYS A 53 -3.66 -11.87 -4.09
N LYS A 54 -4.85 -11.36 -3.77
CA LYS A 54 -6.13 -11.91 -4.27
C LYS A 54 -6.25 -11.82 -5.78
N ALA A 55 -5.74 -10.78 -6.40
CA ALA A 55 -5.76 -10.58 -7.85
C ALA A 55 -4.68 -11.36 -8.59
N SER A 56 -3.60 -11.73 -7.92
CA SER A 56 -2.42 -12.35 -8.52
C SER A 56 -2.58 -13.84 -8.75
N GLU A 57 -1.91 -14.34 -9.79
CA GLU A 57 -1.74 -15.78 -10.00
C GLU A 57 -0.68 -16.32 -9.05
N SER A 58 -0.86 -17.59 -8.61
CA SER A 58 0.12 -18.30 -7.78
C SER A 58 1.50 -18.32 -8.44
N GLY A 59 2.53 -18.01 -7.66
CA GLY A 59 3.92 -17.98 -8.11
C GLY A 59 4.38 -16.64 -8.69
N LYS A 60 3.48 -15.71 -9.01
CA LYS A 60 3.83 -14.35 -9.44
C LYS A 60 4.03 -13.43 -8.23
N PRO A 61 5.02 -12.52 -8.26
CA PRO A 61 5.29 -11.64 -7.14
C PRO A 61 4.32 -10.45 -7.07
N VAL A 62 4.07 -10.00 -5.84
CA VAL A 62 3.59 -8.67 -5.53
C VAL A 62 4.79 -7.84 -5.09
N THR A 63 4.90 -6.61 -5.54
CA THR A 63 6.01 -5.72 -5.22
C THR A 63 5.51 -4.51 -4.42
N LEU A 64 6.15 -4.24 -3.28
CA LEU A 64 6.02 -2.99 -2.56
C LEU A 64 7.26 -2.13 -2.86
N THR A 65 7.03 -1.00 -3.50
CA THR A 65 8.04 0.00 -3.81
C THR A 65 7.81 1.24 -2.95
N GLY A 66 8.89 1.84 -2.47
CA GLY A 66 8.85 3.11 -1.75
C GLY A 66 10.02 4.00 -2.16
N TYR A 67 9.76 5.27 -2.44
CA TYR A 67 10.79 6.22 -2.87
C TYR A 67 10.39 7.66 -2.61
N VAL A 68 11.41 8.51 -2.50
CA VAL A 68 11.20 9.97 -2.41
C VAL A 68 10.72 10.50 -3.76
N ASP A 69 9.58 11.16 -3.75
CA ASP A 69 8.93 11.77 -4.91
C ASP A 69 8.72 13.26 -4.64
N SER A 70 9.66 14.08 -5.13
CA SER A 70 9.74 15.52 -4.86
C SER A 70 9.81 15.83 -3.36
N ASP A 71 8.78 16.43 -2.79
CA ASP A 71 8.68 16.81 -1.37
C ASP A 71 7.90 15.79 -0.51
N ARG A 72 7.50 14.67 -1.12
CA ARG A 72 6.74 13.61 -0.47
C ARG A 72 7.42 12.25 -0.63
N TYR A 73 6.92 11.25 0.04
CA TYR A 73 7.34 9.86 -0.11
C TYR A 73 6.22 9.05 -0.72
N ARG A 74 6.50 8.32 -1.79
CA ARG A 74 5.52 7.50 -2.50
C ARG A 74 5.70 6.03 -2.15
N PHE A 75 4.58 5.39 -1.79
CA PHE A 75 4.46 3.95 -1.73
C PHE A 75 3.64 3.45 -2.92
N CYS A 76 4.04 2.34 -3.52
CA CYS A 76 3.33 1.69 -4.62
C CYS A 76 3.29 0.19 -4.41
N VAL A 77 2.11 -0.40 -4.53
CA VAL A 77 1.91 -1.86 -4.56
C VAL A 77 1.56 -2.28 -5.98
N THR A 78 2.39 -3.14 -6.55
CA THR A 78 2.28 -3.62 -7.94
C THR A 78 1.97 -5.10 -7.95
N ASP A 79 0.96 -5.49 -8.71
CA ASP A 79 0.66 -6.90 -9.01
C ASP A 79 0.62 -7.16 -10.52
N SER A 80 0.77 -8.42 -10.90
CA SER A 80 0.63 -8.93 -12.26
C SER A 80 -0.67 -9.74 -12.41
N GLY A 81 -1.73 -9.32 -11.75
CA GLY A 81 -3.01 -9.99 -11.70
C GLY A 81 -3.91 -9.72 -12.90
N CYS A 82 -5.20 -9.95 -12.71
CA CYS A 82 -6.21 -9.81 -13.77
C CYS A 82 -6.44 -8.36 -14.24
N GLY A 83 -6.00 -7.37 -13.46
CA GLY A 83 -6.25 -5.96 -13.74
C GLY A 83 -7.71 -5.55 -13.45
N ILE A 84 -7.98 -4.27 -13.66
CA ILE A 84 -9.28 -3.64 -13.42
C ILE A 84 -9.72 -2.95 -14.72
N ALA A 85 -10.97 -3.23 -15.14
CA ALA A 85 -11.55 -2.58 -16.31
C ALA A 85 -11.71 -1.07 -16.08
N GLU A 86 -11.57 -0.28 -17.13
CA GLU A 86 -11.66 1.19 -17.08
C GLU A 86 -12.97 1.67 -16.46
N ASP A 87 -14.09 1.00 -16.77
CA ASP A 87 -15.42 1.31 -16.21
C ASP A 87 -15.49 1.13 -14.69
N ASP A 88 -14.67 0.23 -14.12
CA ASP A 88 -14.61 -0.05 -12.69
C ASP A 88 -13.65 0.90 -11.95
N LEU A 89 -12.61 1.41 -12.61
CA LEU A 89 -11.57 2.25 -11.99
C LEU A 89 -12.13 3.48 -11.29
N ALA A 90 -13.15 4.12 -11.85
CA ALA A 90 -13.79 5.30 -11.27
C ALA A 90 -14.56 5.00 -9.97
N LYS A 91 -14.95 3.75 -9.74
CA LYS A 91 -15.83 3.30 -8.65
C LYS A 91 -15.16 2.40 -7.63
N ILE A 92 -13.93 1.93 -7.92
CA ILE A 92 -13.27 0.89 -7.12
C ILE A 92 -13.00 1.30 -5.67
N THR A 93 -12.95 2.60 -5.36
CA THR A 93 -12.79 3.13 -4.01
C THR A 93 -14.12 3.41 -3.31
N GLU A 94 -15.26 3.23 -3.98
CA GLU A 94 -16.58 3.34 -3.35
C GLU A 94 -16.82 2.20 -2.36
N PRO A 95 -17.41 2.47 -1.18
CA PRO A 95 -17.76 1.42 -0.23
C PRO A 95 -18.65 0.35 -0.85
N PHE A 96 -18.36 -0.92 -0.55
CA PHE A 96 -19.10 -2.10 -1.04
C PHE A 96 -19.03 -2.34 -2.56
N TYR A 97 -18.27 -1.52 -3.32
CA TYR A 97 -18.06 -1.79 -4.74
C TYR A 97 -17.15 -3.00 -4.94
N MET A 98 -17.57 -3.92 -5.79
CA MET A 98 -16.82 -5.13 -6.15
C MET A 98 -16.83 -5.30 -7.68
N VAL A 99 -15.65 -5.57 -8.27
CA VAL A 99 -15.48 -5.82 -9.71
C VAL A 99 -16.17 -7.14 -10.11
N ASP A 100 -15.98 -8.18 -9.31
CA ASP A 100 -16.65 -9.49 -9.45
C ASP A 100 -17.23 -9.89 -8.09
N LYS A 101 -18.54 -9.71 -7.94
CA LYS A 101 -19.24 -9.96 -6.68
C LYS A 101 -19.19 -11.43 -6.24
N SER A 102 -19.28 -12.36 -7.16
CA SER A 102 -19.25 -13.80 -6.83
C SER A 102 -17.86 -14.25 -6.41
N ARG A 103 -16.83 -13.80 -7.11
CA ARG A 103 -15.43 -14.10 -6.80
C ARG A 103 -14.98 -13.44 -5.49
N SER A 104 -15.36 -12.19 -5.27
CA SER A 104 -15.02 -11.47 -4.04
C SER A 104 -15.67 -12.08 -2.80
N ARG A 105 -16.89 -12.57 -2.91
CA ARG A 105 -17.57 -13.29 -1.82
C ARG A 105 -16.87 -14.60 -1.48
N SER A 106 -16.46 -15.38 -2.49
CA SER A 106 -15.71 -16.63 -2.28
C SER A 106 -14.35 -16.41 -1.62
N MET A 107 -13.76 -15.23 -1.78
CA MET A 107 -12.51 -14.81 -1.15
C MET A 107 -12.70 -14.09 0.20
N GLY A 108 -13.95 -13.88 0.66
CA GLY A 108 -14.27 -13.25 1.93
C GLY A 108 -14.19 -11.73 1.95
N GLY A 109 -14.15 -11.06 0.78
CA GLY A 109 -14.11 -9.61 0.69
C GLY A 109 -15.50 -8.96 0.77
N ALA A 110 -15.64 -7.84 1.51
CA ALA A 110 -16.88 -7.06 1.62
C ALA A 110 -16.90 -5.80 0.73
N GLY A 111 -15.85 -5.57 -0.08
CA GLY A 111 -15.72 -4.37 -0.93
C GLY A 111 -15.38 -3.10 -0.18
N LEU A 112 -14.89 -3.20 1.07
CA LEU A 112 -14.52 -2.05 1.91
C LEU A 112 -13.02 -1.73 1.88
N GLY A 113 -12.16 -2.67 1.45
CA GLY A 113 -10.70 -2.55 1.58
C GLY A 113 -10.14 -1.31 0.88
N LEU A 114 -10.47 -1.07 -0.38
CA LEU A 114 -9.96 0.10 -1.12
C LEU A 114 -10.60 1.41 -0.68
N SER A 115 -11.86 1.42 -0.25
CA SER A 115 -12.49 2.62 0.31
C SER A 115 -11.84 3.05 1.62
N ILE A 116 -11.52 2.10 2.50
CA ILE A 116 -10.76 2.35 3.73
C ILE A 116 -9.37 2.85 3.41
N CYS A 117 -8.67 2.22 2.46
CA CYS A 117 -7.35 2.67 2.01
C CYS A 117 -7.38 4.12 1.50
N ASN A 118 -8.38 4.48 0.71
CA ASN A 118 -8.52 5.84 0.20
C ASN A 118 -8.78 6.86 1.32
N GLU A 119 -9.59 6.52 2.31
CA GLU A 119 -9.82 7.37 3.50
C GLU A 119 -8.53 7.55 4.31
N ILE A 120 -7.75 6.50 4.50
CA ILE A 120 -6.45 6.61 5.19
C ILE A 120 -5.48 7.49 4.38
N ALA A 121 -5.41 7.33 3.07
CA ALA A 121 -4.60 8.17 2.20
C ALA A 121 -5.00 9.65 2.33
N LYS A 122 -6.29 9.96 2.35
CA LYS A 122 -6.80 11.32 2.57
C LYS A 122 -6.37 11.93 3.90
N LEU A 123 -6.37 11.13 4.98
CA LEU A 123 -5.87 11.56 6.29
C LEU A 123 -4.38 11.94 6.25
N HIS A 124 -3.62 11.43 5.30
CA HIS A 124 -2.21 11.72 5.08
C HIS A 124 -1.97 12.75 3.96
N GLY A 125 -3.01 13.44 3.51
CA GLY A 125 -2.93 14.48 2.47
C GLY A 125 -2.77 13.94 1.05
N SER A 126 -3.22 12.73 0.79
CA SER A 126 -3.13 12.05 -0.51
C SER A 126 -4.44 11.38 -0.89
N THR A 127 -4.46 10.78 -2.06
CA THR A 127 -5.51 9.86 -2.53
C THR A 127 -4.85 8.66 -3.18
N LEU A 128 -5.59 7.56 -3.31
CA LEU A 128 -5.09 6.42 -4.08
C LEU A 128 -5.03 6.77 -5.56
N GLU A 129 -3.88 6.53 -6.16
CA GLU A 129 -3.68 6.56 -7.61
C GLU A 129 -3.64 5.13 -8.12
N ILE A 130 -4.56 4.78 -9.00
CA ILE A 130 -4.73 3.41 -9.49
C ILE A 130 -4.49 3.42 -11.00
N VAL A 131 -3.46 2.69 -11.42
CA VAL A 131 -3.17 2.45 -12.84
C VAL A 131 -3.32 0.96 -13.09
N SER A 132 -4.19 0.57 -13.99
CA SER A 132 -4.50 -0.83 -14.24
C SER A 132 -4.84 -1.08 -15.71
N GLU A 133 -4.49 -2.26 -16.17
CA GLU A 133 -4.84 -2.77 -17.50
C GLU A 133 -5.27 -4.22 -17.37
N VAL A 134 -6.46 -4.56 -17.90
CA VAL A 134 -6.98 -5.91 -17.89
C VAL A 134 -5.98 -6.88 -18.53
N GLY A 135 -5.67 -7.97 -17.83
CA GLY A 135 -4.71 -8.99 -18.25
C GLY A 135 -3.24 -8.68 -17.96
N LYS A 136 -2.90 -7.48 -17.47
CA LYS A 136 -1.51 -7.08 -17.16
C LYS A 136 -1.25 -6.86 -15.68
N GLY A 137 -2.22 -6.35 -14.94
CA GLY A 137 -2.10 -6.11 -13.51
C GLY A 137 -2.47 -4.71 -13.09
N THR A 138 -2.11 -4.35 -11.85
CA THR A 138 -2.51 -3.11 -11.22
C THR A 138 -1.37 -2.52 -10.39
N ASP A 139 -1.20 -1.20 -10.50
CA ASP A 139 -0.38 -0.38 -9.62
C ASP A 139 -1.27 0.52 -8.79
N ILE A 140 -1.18 0.44 -7.47
CA ILE A 140 -1.88 1.33 -6.55
C ILE A 140 -0.84 2.06 -5.72
N SER A 141 -0.86 3.39 -5.79
CA SER A 141 0.09 4.23 -5.08
C SER A 141 -0.58 5.36 -4.30
N PHE A 142 0.14 5.87 -3.32
CA PHE A 142 -0.22 7.03 -2.52
C PHE A 142 1.06 7.69 -1.98
N THR A 143 0.92 8.91 -1.46
CA THR A 143 2.05 9.64 -0.88
C THR A 143 1.80 9.99 0.58
N VAL A 144 2.88 10.15 1.32
CA VAL A 144 2.89 10.71 2.67
C VAL A 144 3.94 11.82 2.76
N SER A 145 3.82 12.70 3.73
CA SER A 145 4.80 13.77 3.95
C SER A 145 6.13 13.20 4.42
N LEU A 146 7.24 13.74 3.93
CA LEU A 146 8.56 13.53 4.53
C LEU A 146 8.62 14.24 5.87
N ALA A 147 9.33 13.65 6.85
CA ALA A 147 9.63 14.34 8.10
C ALA A 147 10.67 15.42 7.85
N ASP A 148 10.52 16.58 8.50
CA ASP A 148 11.52 17.64 8.43
C ASP A 148 12.78 17.20 9.16
N ASN A 149 13.93 17.25 8.48
CA ASN A 149 15.25 16.96 9.08
C ASN A 149 15.71 18.02 10.08
N SER A 150 14.88 19.02 10.37
CA SER A 150 15.20 20.13 11.28
C SER A 150 15.11 19.77 12.76
N ALA A 151 14.76 18.54 13.12
CA ALA A 151 14.64 18.12 14.52
C ALA A 151 15.84 17.31 15.05
N GLU A 152 16.91 17.11 14.28
CA GLU A 152 18.13 16.39 14.72
C GLU A 152 19.32 17.30 15.02
N SER A 153 19.13 18.60 15.27
CA SER A 153 20.17 19.50 15.77
C SER A 153 19.73 20.26 17.02
N GLU A 154 19.19 19.57 18.01
CA GLU A 154 19.35 20.01 19.37
C GLU A 154 20.66 19.41 19.89
N ASP A 155 21.75 20.11 19.61
CA ASP A 155 22.97 19.97 20.34
C ASP A 155 22.63 20.15 21.82
N PHE A 156 22.68 19.08 22.59
CA PHE A 156 22.82 19.18 24.02
C PHE A 156 24.20 19.78 24.30
N GLU A 157 24.29 21.09 24.34
CA GLU A 157 25.37 21.72 25.06
C GLU A 157 25.10 21.49 26.55
N ASP A 158 25.76 20.47 27.11
CA ASP A 158 25.93 20.35 28.55
C ASP A 158 26.76 21.55 29.00
N GLU A 159 26.11 22.64 29.44
CA GLU A 159 26.74 23.62 30.31
C GLU A 159 26.88 22.99 31.70
N ILE A 160 28.11 22.63 32.00
CA ILE A 160 28.56 22.32 33.37
C ILE A 160 28.79 23.64 34.12
#